data_bacd009d8300e1655153e2162a9667b1
#
_entry.id   bacd009d8300e1655153e2162a9667b1
#
_cell.length_a   1.000
_cell.length_b   1.000
_cell.length_c   1.000
_cell.angle_alpha   90.00
_cell.angle_beta   90.00
_cell.angle_gamma   90.00
#
_symmetry.space_group_name_H-M   'P 1'
#
loop_
_entity.id
_entity.type
_entity.pdbx_description
1 polymer ?
#
loop_
_entity_poly.entity_id
_entity_poly.type
_entity_poly.pdbx_seq_one_letter_code
_entity_poly.pdbx_strand_id
1 'polypeptide(L)'
;MSSQSPSISSEEFAERRRCAAEMAGADGLKGLLICSRGGGTLDRFGDVFYLTNYYTSFPYIPDLAGAWSARAHTFLVLSAKGDCVLVTDAPNDNHTALAEEDVIYTDLVLDGVLEAMRRLGMETGKVGLVGGDVMPVNTYQALDGLLPEVVWPNAQHILVNLRAVKSPDEIALLRRASVVGAQAIEAMMAAAEPGSSHGDVVAAGMAVLAPAGASLYNSFMASGRGGENPQVVRRNFPTWGSKEPLADGQWFRIGLSGVVDGYYFDLSRSKAIGPPTNQQIELFEAAIEIVEAAIAEIRPGVTAETVAQAGLAKQTALGYPNDGVFSGLGHGVGLGWDAPWLAVGDQTVIESGMVLCIERTIRKNGYLGDFEETVVVTEDGCEKITGAQIRYW
;
A
#
# COMPACT_ATOMS: atom_id res chain seq x y z
N MET A 1 -5.46 31.90 3.66
CA MET A 1 -5.46 31.31 2.30
C MET A 1 -5.90 29.90 2.47
N SER A 2 -7.07 29.50 1.97
CA SER A 2 -7.47 28.08 1.94
C SER A 2 -6.56 27.42 0.90
N SER A 3 -5.51 26.73 1.33
CA SER A 3 -4.78 25.84 0.45
C SER A 3 -5.75 24.74 0.08
N GLN A 4 -6.19 24.70 -1.17
CA GLN A 4 -6.89 23.55 -1.72
C GLN A 4 -6.01 22.30 -1.43
N SER A 5 -6.61 21.23 -0.94
CA SER A 5 -5.89 19.96 -0.80
C SER A 5 -5.38 19.53 -2.18
N PRO A 6 -4.18 18.94 -2.28
CA PRO A 6 -3.71 18.39 -3.53
C PRO A 6 -4.73 17.35 -4.07
N SER A 7 -4.90 17.30 -5.37
CA SER A 7 -5.83 16.37 -6.03
C SER A 7 -5.32 16.05 -7.42
N ILE A 8 -5.62 14.84 -7.88
CA ILE A 8 -5.29 14.42 -9.26
C ILE A 8 -6.31 15.02 -10.20
N SER A 9 -5.84 15.57 -11.33
CA SER A 9 -6.72 16.19 -12.32
C SER A 9 -7.44 15.16 -13.20
N SER A 10 -8.56 15.57 -13.81
CA SER A 10 -9.29 14.72 -14.78
C SER A 10 -8.44 14.37 -15.99
N GLU A 11 -7.59 15.32 -16.42
CA GLU A 11 -6.65 15.16 -17.52
C GLU A 11 -5.60 14.09 -17.20
N GLU A 12 -5.10 14.04 -15.96
CA GLU A 12 -4.15 13.02 -15.55
C GLU A 12 -4.79 11.62 -15.54
N PHE A 13 -6.01 11.48 -15.04
CA PHE A 13 -6.73 10.20 -15.14
C PHE A 13 -6.93 9.76 -16.60
N ALA A 14 -7.23 10.68 -17.50
CA ALA A 14 -7.32 10.39 -18.93
C ALA A 14 -5.97 9.93 -19.53
N GLU A 15 -4.89 10.58 -19.14
CA GLU A 15 -3.53 10.21 -19.56
C GLU A 15 -3.11 8.84 -19.05
N ARG A 16 -3.42 8.51 -17.78
CA ARG A 16 -3.17 7.18 -17.21
C ARG A 16 -3.88 6.08 -18.00
N ARG A 17 -5.16 6.31 -18.37
CA ARG A 17 -5.92 5.37 -19.22
C ARG A 17 -5.31 5.24 -20.61
N ARG A 18 -4.89 6.36 -21.21
CA ARG A 18 -4.23 6.35 -22.51
C ARG A 18 -2.95 5.53 -22.49
N CYS A 19 -2.09 5.74 -21.50
CA CYS A 19 -0.85 4.97 -21.33
C CYS A 19 -1.12 3.47 -21.13
N ALA A 20 -2.12 3.12 -20.28
CA ALA A 20 -2.50 1.73 -20.07
C ALA A 20 -3.02 1.06 -21.36
N ALA A 21 -3.82 1.77 -22.14
CA ALA A 21 -4.33 1.28 -23.43
C ALA A 21 -3.21 1.08 -24.45
N GLU A 22 -2.25 2.00 -24.56
CA GLU A 22 -1.09 1.89 -25.45
C GLU A 22 -0.20 0.70 -25.08
N MET A 23 0.09 0.50 -23.77
CA MET A 23 0.85 -0.66 -23.31
C MET A 23 0.11 -1.97 -23.60
N ALA A 24 -1.20 -2.03 -23.40
CA ALA A 24 -2.02 -3.19 -23.75
C ALA A 24 -1.95 -3.49 -25.27
N GLY A 25 -2.03 -2.44 -26.10
CA GLY A 25 -1.89 -2.58 -27.56
C GLY A 25 -0.50 -3.07 -27.97
N ALA A 26 0.57 -2.59 -27.33
CA ALA A 26 1.95 -3.04 -27.54
C ALA A 26 2.15 -4.52 -27.19
N ASP A 27 1.44 -5.03 -26.19
CA ASP A 27 1.42 -6.44 -25.80
C ASP A 27 0.53 -7.31 -26.70
N GLY A 28 -0.08 -6.72 -27.75
CA GLY A 28 -0.97 -7.43 -28.68
C GLY A 28 -2.32 -7.81 -28.06
N LEU A 29 -2.75 -7.08 -27.03
CA LEU A 29 -4.05 -7.23 -26.40
C LEU A 29 -5.11 -6.34 -27.09
N LYS A 30 -6.37 -6.78 -27.09
CA LYS A 30 -7.48 -5.91 -27.51
C LYS A 30 -7.80 -4.81 -26.47
N GLY A 31 -7.35 -5.01 -25.24
CA GLY A 31 -7.53 -4.13 -24.12
C GLY A 31 -7.37 -4.87 -22.80
N LEU A 32 -7.86 -4.27 -21.74
CA LEU A 32 -7.74 -4.76 -20.37
C LEU A 32 -9.13 -4.95 -19.73
N LEU A 33 -9.28 -5.98 -18.92
CA LEU A 33 -10.30 -6.11 -17.90
C LEU A 33 -9.63 -5.93 -16.54
N ILE A 34 -9.91 -4.82 -15.89
CA ILE A 34 -9.30 -4.46 -14.60
C ILE A 34 -10.34 -4.70 -13.51
N CYS A 35 -10.04 -5.60 -12.58
CA CYS A 35 -10.89 -5.93 -11.44
C CYS A 35 -10.35 -5.27 -10.17
N SER A 36 -11.24 -4.67 -9.40
CA SER A 36 -10.95 -4.19 -8.05
C SER A 36 -12.06 -4.60 -7.10
N ARG A 37 -11.74 -4.69 -5.81
CA ARG A 37 -12.66 -5.15 -4.79
C ARG A 37 -12.77 -4.13 -3.65
N GLY A 38 -13.99 -3.68 -3.36
CA GLY A 38 -14.31 -2.86 -2.20
C GLY A 38 -14.13 -3.58 -0.87
N GLY A 39 -14.49 -2.93 0.21
CA GLY A 39 -14.51 -3.51 1.55
C GLY A 39 -13.47 -2.96 2.52
N GLY A 40 -13.15 -1.69 2.43
CA GLY A 40 -12.44 -0.95 3.47
C GLY A 40 -10.92 -0.95 3.37
N THR A 41 -10.33 -1.58 2.35
CA THR A 41 -8.89 -1.51 2.08
C THR A 41 -8.66 -1.05 0.65
N LEU A 42 -8.03 0.12 0.49
CA LEU A 42 -7.81 0.72 -0.83
C LEU A 42 -6.84 -0.08 -1.70
N ASP A 43 -5.88 -0.80 -1.12
CA ASP A 43 -4.90 -1.62 -1.82
C ASP A 43 -5.55 -2.63 -2.80
N ARG A 44 -6.71 -3.16 -2.44
CA ARG A 44 -7.49 -4.06 -3.32
C ARG A 44 -8.34 -3.33 -4.35
N PHE A 45 -8.37 -2.01 -4.30
CA PHE A 45 -9.09 -1.14 -5.21
C PHE A 45 -8.17 -0.24 -6.03
N GLY A 46 -6.87 -0.29 -5.79
CA GLY A 46 -5.88 0.65 -6.30
C GLY A 46 -5.89 0.79 -7.81
N ASP A 47 -6.02 -0.30 -8.58
CA ASP A 47 -5.92 -0.25 -10.04
C ASP A 47 -7.11 0.48 -10.70
N VAL A 48 -8.35 0.22 -10.28
CA VAL A 48 -9.52 0.97 -10.76
C VAL A 48 -9.46 2.42 -10.29
N PHE A 49 -9.12 2.65 -9.01
CA PHE A 49 -8.99 4.00 -8.47
C PHE A 49 -7.94 4.83 -9.21
N TYR A 50 -6.77 4.25 -9.51
CA TYR A 50 -5.69 4.89 -10.26
C TYR A 50 -6.13 5.39 -11.65
N LEU A 51 -7.01 4.65 -12.31
CA LEU A 51 -7.46 4.97 -13.66
C LEU A 51 -8.72 5.84 -13.70
N THR A 52 -9.52 5.88 -12.63
CA THR A 52 -10.89 6.44 -12.70
C THR A 52 -11.28 7.37 -11.57
N ASN A 53 -10.48 7.47 -10.51
CA ASN A 53 -10.87 8.11 -9.24
C ASN A 53 -12.09 7.47 -8.57
N TYR A 54 -12.56 6.31 -9.05
CA TYR A 54 -13.70 5.63 -8.44
C TYR A 54 -13.25 4.72 -7.30
N TYR A 55 -13.95 4.78 -6.18
CA TYR A 55 -13.77 3.91 -5.02
C TYR A 55 -15.11 3.59 -4.38
N THR A 56 -15.27 2.37 -3.86
CA THR A 56 -16.37 2.01 -2.99
C THR A 56 -15.88 1.27 -1.75
N SER A 57 -16.43 1.65 -0.60
CA SER A 57 -16.22 0.94 0.67
C SER A 57 -17.23 -0.22 0.87
N PHE A 58 -18.08 -0.50 -0.12
CA PHE A 58 -19.11 -1.52 0.00
C PHE A 58 -18.46 -2.90 0.26
N PRO A 59 -18.91 -3.65 1.28
CA PRO A 59 -18.32 -4.93 1.61
C PRO A 59 -18.74 -6.01 0.60
N TYR A 60 -17.85 -6.97 0.36
CA TYR A 60 -18.16 -8.14 -0.45
C TYR A 60 -19.35 -8.91 0.12
N ILE A 61 -20.28 -9.27 -0.77
CA ILE A 61 -21.43 -10.11 -0.49
C ILE A 61 -21.36 -11.32 -1.44
N PRO A 62 -21.51 -12.56 -0.95
CA PRO A 62 -21.58 -13.75 -1.81
C PRO A 62 -22.72 -13.65 -2.83
N ASP A 63 -22.47 -14.14 -4.05
CA ASP A 63 -23.43 -14.10 -5.15
C ASP A 63 -24.74 -14.81 -4.83
N LEU A 64 -25.85 -14.26 -5.33
CA LEU A 64 -27.17 -14.86 -5.28
C LEU A 64 -27.77 -14.93 -6.69
N ALA A 65 -27.89 -16.14 -7.19
CA ALA A 65 -28.36 -16.38 -8.56
C ALA A 65 -29.68 -15.67 -8.88
N GLY A 66 -29.69 -14.92 -9.97
CA GLY A 66 -30.85 -14.16 -10.44
C GLY A 66 -31.15 -12.86 -9.67
N ALA A 67 -30.36 -12.53 -8.62
CA ALA A 67 -30.53 -11.31 -7.84
C ALA A 67 -29.34 -10.37 -7.95
N TRP A 68 -28.11 -10.90 -7.74
CA TRP A 68 -26.89 -10.11 -7.86
C TRP A 68 -25.68 -11.02 -8.13
N SER A 69 -24.65 -10.46 -8.76
CA SER A 69 -23.38 -11.12 -9.04
C SER A 69 -22.20 -10.18 -8.82
N ALA A 70 -21.09 -10.71 -8.35
CA ALA A 70 -19.82 -10.02 -8.14
C ALA A 70 -19.95 -8.70 -7.35
N ARG A 71 -20.85 -8.65 -6.36
CA ARG A 71 -21.08 -7.44 -5.55
C ARG A 71 -19.82 -6.97 -4.84
N ALA A 72 -19.70 -5.67 -4.70
CA ALA A 72 -18.51 -4.97 -4.21
C ALA A 72 -17.25 -5.13 -5.09
N HIS A 73 -17.35 -5.79 -6.24
CA HIS A 73 -16.32 -5.69 -7.26
C HIS A 73 -16.67 -4.57 -8.23
N THR A 74 -15.63 -3.92 -8.70
CA THR A 74 -15.74 -2.92 -9.76
C THR A 74 -14.82 -3.33 -10.88
N PHE A 75 -15.33 -3.28 -12.09
CA PHE A 75 -14.56 -3.61 -13.29
C PHE A 75 -14.43 -2.38 -14.17
N LEU A 76 -13.21 -2.13 -14.64
CA LEU A 76 -12.97 -1.21 -15.74
C LEU A 76 -12.62 -2.04 -16.98
N VAL A 77 -13.43 -1.95 -18.02
CA VAL A 77 -13.12 -2.47 -19.34
C VAL A 77 -12.48 -1.34 -20.14
N LEU A 78 -11.22 -1.50 -20.52
CA LEU A 78 -10.43 -0.48 -21.24
C LEU A 78 -9.94 -1.07 -22.56
N SER A 79 -10.41 -0.53 -23.70
CA SER A 79 -9.94 -0.96 -25.00
C SER A 79 -8.53 -0.45 -25.31
N ALA A 80 -7.77 -1.14 -26.14
CA ALA A 80 -6.46 -0.66 -26.61
C ALA A 80 -6.55 0.62 -27.48
N LYS A 81 -7.78 1.10 -27.78
CA LYS A 81 -8.02 2.37 -28.47
C LYS A 81 -8.23 3.54 -27.50
N GLY A 82 -8.34 3.26 -26.21
CA GLY A 82 -8.54 4.25 -25.14
C GLY A 82 -10.00 4.40 -24.67
N ASP A 83 -10.98 3.81 -25.37
CA ASP A 83 -12.35 3.82 -24.90
C ASP A 83 -12.50 2.92 -23.67
N CYS A 84 -13.30 3.31 -22.69
CA CYS A 84 -13.48 2.53 -21.47
C CYS A 84 -14.91 2.57 -20.93
N VAL A 85 -15.27 1.55 -20.14
CA VAL A 85 -16.54 1.48 -19.43
C VAL A 85 -16.28 0.95 -18.01
N LEU A 86 -16.72 1.70 -17.01
CA LEU A 86 -16.72 1.28 -15.60
C LEU A 86 -18.01 0.53 -15.31
N VAL A 87 -17.89 -0.61 -14.63
CA VAL A 87 -19.05 -1.42 -14.19
C VAL A 87 -18.99 -1.61 -12.69
N THR A 88 -20.05 -1.23 -11.99
CA THR A 88 -20.10 -1.29 -10.53
C THR A 88 -21.54 -1.47 -10.02
N ASP A 89 -21.69 -1.94 -8.77
CA ASP A 89 -22.97 -2.10 -8.08
C ASP A 89 -23.28 -0.99 -7.06
N ALA A 90 -22.36 -0.06 -6.85
CA ALA A 90 -22.52 1.02 -5.90
C ALA A 90 -22.51 2.39 -6.60
N PRO A 91 -23.51 3.26 -6.33
CA PRO A 91 -23.47 4.62 -6.81
C PRO A 91 -22.21 5.32 -6.27
N ASN A 92 -21.65 6.17 -7.09
CA ASN A 92 -20.47 6.93 -6.72
C ASN A 92 -20.89 8.25 -6.08
N ASP A 93 -20.72 8.36 -4.77
CA ASP A 93 -20.89 9.62 -4.05
C ASP A 93 -19.68 10.55 -4.25
N ASN A 94 -18.58 10.03 -4.76
CA ASN A 94 -17.38 10.76 -5.14
C ASN A 94 -17.31 10.88 -6.67
N HIS A 95 -16.84 12.00 -7.16
CA HIS A 95 -16.76 12.26 -8.59
C HIS A 95 -15.76 11.32 -9.28
N THR A 96 -16.24 10.37 -10.09
CA THR A 96 -15.36 9.63 -11.00
C THR A 96 -14.83 10.56 -12.10
N ALA A 97 -13.63 10.26 -12.60
CA ALA A 97 -13.04 10.95 -13.75
C ALA A 97 -13.57 10.41 -15.11
N LEU A 98 -14.74 9.78 -15.11
CA LEU A 98 -15.43 9.25 -16.30
C LEU A 98 -16.74 10.01 -16.51
N ALA A 99 -17.19 10.07 -17.78
CA ALA A 99 -18.52 10.56 -18.12
C ALA A 99 -19.59 9.57 -17.66
N GLU A 100 -20.81 10.07 -17.42
CA GLU A 100 -21.90 9.25 -16.90
C GLU A 100 -22.28 8.10 -17.85
N GLU A 101 -22.21 8.34 -19.15
CA GLU A 101 -22.48 7.33 -20.20
C GLU A 101 -21.45 6.19 -20.24
N ASP A 102 -20.28 6.39 -19.65
CA ASP A 102 -19.21 5.38 -19.53
C ASP A 102 -19.29 4.60 -18.22
N VAL A 103 -20.35 4.74 -17.45
CA VAL A 103 -20.56 4.01 -16.20
C VAL A 103 -21.84 3.18 -16.26
N ILE A 104 -21.72 1.89 -15.98
CA ILE A 104 -22.84 0.96 -15.82
C ILE A 104 -23.04 0.67 -14.34
N TYR A 105 -24.20 1.06 -13.79
CA TYR A 105 -24.62 0.71 -12.44
C TYR A 105 -25.58 -0.47 -12.48
N THR A 106 -25.21 -1.59 -11.86
CA THR A 106 -26.03 -2.80 -11.84
C THR A 106 -25.69 -3.73 -10.70
N ASP A 107 -26.70 -4.37 -10.08
CA ASP A 107 -26.50 -5.45 -9.11
C ASP A 107 -26.02 -6.75 -9.78
N LEU A 108 -26.23 -6.89 -11.09
CA LEU A 108 -25.72 -8.00 -11.90
C LEU A 108 -24.42 -7.57 -12.58
N VAL A 109 -23.36 -7.41 -11.79
CA VAL A 109 -22.10 -6.83 -12.25
C VAL A 109 -21.48 -7.61 -13.41
N LEU A 110 -21.60 -8.95 -13.42
CA LEU A 110 -21.11 -9.76 -14.55
C LEU A 110 -21.87 -9.47 -15.85
N ASP A 111 -23.17 -9.25 -15.81
CA ASP A 111 -23.96 -8.88 -16.99
C ASP A 111 -23.52 -7.50 -17.51
N GLY A 112 -23.23 -6.57 -16.58
CA GLY A 112 -22.68 -5.28 -16.93
C GLY A 112 -21.29 -5.38 -17.58
N VAL A 113 -20.44 -6.29 -17.12
CA VAL A 113 -19.13 -6.57 -17.77
C VAL A 113 -19.34 -7.10 -19.19
N LEU A 114 -20.26 -8.02 -19.42
CA LEU A 114 -20.60 -8.51 -20.77
C LEU A 114 -21.08 -7.39 -21.70
N GLU A 115 -21.93 -6.50 -21.19
CA GLU A 115 -22.38 -5.32 -21.93
C GLU A 115 -21.21 -4.40 -22.29
N ALA A 116 -20.32 -4.09 -21.32
CA ALA A 116 -19.15 -3.27 -21.56
C ALA A 116 -18.19 -3.91 -22.59
N MET A 117 -17.92 -5.20 -22.47
CA MET A 117 -17.09 -5.96 -23.43
C MET A 117 -17.68 -5.90 -24.83
N ARG A 118 -18.99 -6.03 -24.96
CA ARG A 118 -19.71 -5.92 -26.25
C ARG A 118 -19.62 -4.50 -26.83
N ARG A 119 -19.88 -3.46 -26.02
CA ARG A 119 -19.77 -2.06 -26.45
C ARG A 119 -18.39 -1.75 -27.04
N LEU A 120 -17.33 -2.35 -26.47
CA LEU A 120 -15.94 -2.11 -26.87
C LEU A 120 -15.38 -3.13 -27.88
N GLY A 121 -16.20 -4.11 -28.32
CA GLY A 121 -15.79 -5.13 -29.30
C GLY A 121 -14.71 -6.09 -28.79
N MET A 122 -14.72 -6.37 -27.46
CA MET A 122 -13.69 -7.15 -26.78
C MET A 122 -14.17 -8.58 -26.42
N GLU A 123 -15.25 -9.07 -27.01
CA GLU A 123 -15.85 -10.40 -26.73
C GLU A 123 -15.03 -11.57 -27.29
N THR A 124 -13.95 -11.32 -28.01
CA THR A 124 -13.08 -12.36 -28.60
C THR A 124 -11.62 -11.95 -28.56
N GLY A 125 -10.70 -12.91 -28.61
CA GLY A 125 -9.26 -12.67 -28.71
C GLY A 125 -8.62 -12.46 -27.33
N LYS A 126 -7.45 -11.79 -27.28
CA LYS A 126 -6.69 -11.62 -26.04
C LYS A 126 -7.13 -10.34 -25.32
N VAL A 127 -7.63 -10.46 -24.11
CA VAL A 127 -7.94 -9.36 -23.19
C VAL A 127 -7.11 -9.54 -21.92
N GLY A 128 -6.28 -8.58 -21.61
CA GLY A 128 -5.39 -8.63 -20.46
C GLY A 128 -6.17 -8.56 -19.15
N LEU A 129 -5.93 -9.51 -18.24
CA LEU A 129 -6.55 -9.51 -16.92
C LEU A 129 -5.65 -8.80 -15.91
N VAL A 130 -6.20 -7.79 -15.23
CA VAL A 130 -5.58 -7.04 -14.12
C VAL A 130 -6.42 -7.22 -12.87
N GLY A 131 -5.81 -7.32 -11.70
CA GLY A 131 -6.51 -7.57 -10.43
C GLY A 131 -6.97 -9.03 -10.26
N GLY A 132 -6.26 -9.97 -10.86
CA GLY A 132 -6.56 -11.39 -10.71
C GLY A 132 -6.38 -11.92 -9.28
N ASP A 133 -5.60 -11.25 -8.45
CA ASP A 133 -5.39 -11.54 -7.03
C ASP A 133 -6.58 -11.16 -6.13
N VAL A 134 -7.42 -10.21 -6.58
CA VAL A 134 -8.62 -9.77 -5.85
C VAL A 134 -9.90 -10.36 -6.44
N MET A 135 -9.86 -10.95 -7.61
CA MET A 135 -10.99 -11.59 -8.27
C MET A 135 -11.26 -12.99 -7.68
N PRO A 136 -12.45 -13.27 -7.14
CA PRO A 136 -12.80 -14.63 -6.72
C PRO A 136 -12.73 -15.61 -7.90
N VAL A 137 -12.28 -16.83 -7.62
CA VAL A 137 -12.18 -17.88 -8.65
C VAL A 137 -13.52 -18.16 -9.33
N ASN A 138 -14.64 -18.11 -8.57
CA ASN A 138 -15.98 -18.30 -9.14
C ASN A 138 -16.35 -17.20 -10.13
N THR A 139 -15.98 -15.95 -9.84
CA THR A 139 -16.17 -14.81 -10.74
C THR A 139 -15.38 -14.98 -12.03
N TYR A 140 -14.12 -15.39 -11.92
CA TYR A 140 -13.30 -15.70 -13.10
C TYR A 140 -13.89 -16.83 -13.94
N GLN A 141 -14.30 -17.94 -13.31
CA GLN A 141 -14.90 -19.08 -14.01
C GLN A 141 -16.23 -18.72 -14.72
N ALA A 142 -17.02 -17.85 -14.09
CA ALA A 142 -18.25 -17.36 -14.71
C ALA A 142 -17.94 -16.50 -15.95
N LEU A 143 -16.99 -15.57 -15.85
CA LEU A 143 -16.55 -14.75 -17.00
C LEU A 143 -15.98 -15.59 -18.13
N ASP A 144 -15.12 -16.57 -17.83
CA ASP A 144 -14.52 -17.48 -18.80
C ASP A 144 -15.59 -18.31 -19.54
N GLY A 145 -16.59 -18.79 -18.81
CA GLY A 145 -17.73 -19.52 -19.38
C GLY A 145 -18.68 -18.65 -20.23
N LEU A 146 -18.85 -17.35 -19.87
CA LEU A 146 -19.69 -16.40 -20.59
C LEU A 146 -19.01 -15.80 -21.81
N LEU A 147 -17.68 -15.78 -21.85
CA LEU A 147 -16.84 -15.22 -22.92
C LEU A 147 -15.85 -16.28 -23.46
N PRO A 148 -16.32 -17.40 -24.00
CA PRO A 148 -15.49 -18.55 -24.34
C PRO A 148 -14.48 -18.29 -25.49
N GLU A 149 -14.63 -17.20 -26.23
CA GLU A 149 -13.71 -16.81 -27.30
C GLU A 149 -12.65 -15.77 -26.83
N VAL A 150 -12.66 -15.43 -25.54
CA VAL A 150 -11.66 -14.53 -24.93
C VAL A 150 -10.56 -15.37 -24.27
N VAL A 151 -9.31 -14.99 -24.50
CA VAL A 151 -8.15 -15.50 -23.78
C VAL A 151 -7.71 -14.42 -22.78
N TRP A 152 -7.49 -14.83 -21.53
CA TRP A 152 -7.21 -13.94 -20.40
C TRP A 152 -5.73 -14.00 -19.95
N PRO A 153 -4.76 -13.43 -20.70
CA PRO A 153 -3.38 -13.34 -20.20
C PRO A 153 -3.30 -12.40 -18.99
N ASN A 154 -2.41 -12.71 -18.06
CA ASN A 154 -2.09 -11.81 -16.96
C ASN A 154 -1.42 -10.54 -17.51
N ALA A 155 -1.98 -9.39 -17.20
CA ALA A 155 -1.50 -8.07 -17.62
C ALA A 155 -1.24 -7.12 -16.42
N GLN A 156 -1.11 -7.68 -15.21
CA GLN A 156 -0.89 -6.87 -13.99
C GLN A 156 0.34 -5.96 -14.11
N HIS A 157 1.39 -6.40 -14.82
CA HIS A 157 2.63 -5.64 -15.02
C HIS A 157 2.38 -4.25 -15.62
N ILE A 158 1.32 -4.06 -16.42
CA ILE A 158 0.99 -2.76 -17.01
C ILE A 158 0.69 -1.74 -15.91
N LEU A 159 -0.18 -2.08 -14.96
CA LEU A 159 -0.55 -1.18 -13.87
C LEU A 159 0.59 -1.06 -12.83
N VAL A 160 1.31 -2.13 -12.58
CA VAL A 160 2.50 -2.11 -11.71
C VAL A 160 3.52 -1.09 -12.23
N ASN A 161 3.83 -1.12 -13.53
CA ASN A 161 4.80 -0.22 -14.13
C ASN A 161 4.30 1.25 -14.14
N LEU A 162 3.02 1.47 -14.47
CA LEU A 162 2.45 2.82 -14.48
C LEU A 162 2.40 3.45 -13.09
N ARG A 163 2.11 2.65 -12.05
CA ARG A 163 2.02 3.11 -10.66
C ARG A 163 3.39 3.27 -9.99
N ALA A 164 4.45 2.66 -10.53
CA ALA A 164 5.78 2.69 -9.92
C ALA A 164 6.36 4.11 -9.83
N VAL A 165 6.27 4.89 -10.91
CA VAL A 165 6.73 6.29 -10.96
C VAL A 165 5.53 7.21 -10.75
N LYS A 166 5.61 8.00 -9.69
CA LYS A 166 4.52 8.89 -9.26
C LYS A 166 4.59 10.24 -9.98
N SER A 167 3.42 10.77 -10.31
CA SER A 167 3.31 12.15 -10.80
C SER A 167 3.62 13.17 -9.68
N PRO A 168 3.88 14.44 -10.01
CA PRO A 168 4.04 15.48 -9.02
C PRO A 168 2.82 15.62 -8.08
N ASP A 169 1.61 15.42 -8.59
CA ASP A 169 0.38 15.49 -7.78
C ASP A 169 0.26 14.30 -6.84
N GLU A 170 0.63 13.08 -7.29
CA GLU A 170 0.71 11.91 -6.41
C GLU A 170 1.76 12.10 -5.31
N ILE A 171 2.92 12.66 -5.63
CA ILE A 171 3.97 12.97 -4.63
C ILE A 171 3.46 13.98 -3.60
N ALA A 172 2.70 14.99 -4.03
CA ALA A 172 2.10 15.96 -3.10
C ALA A 172 1.10 15.30 -2.14
N LEU A 173 0.28 14.34 -2.62
CA LEU A 173 -0.63 13.55 -1.80
C LEU A 173 0.11 12.65 -0.83
N LEU A 174 1.17 11.96 -1.27
CA LEU A 174 2.02 11.12 -0.44
C LEU A 174 2.74 11.93 0.66
N ARG A 175 3.23 13.13 0.34
CA ARG A 175 3.79 14.04 1.34
C ARG A 175 2.76 14.43 2.40
N ARG A 176 1.53 14.75 1.99
CA ARG A 176 0.43 15.03 2.91
C ARG A 176 0.10 13.82 3.79
N ALA A 177 0.01 12.64 3.20
CA ALA A 177 -0.23 11.40 3.94
C ALA A 177 0.89 11.15 4.96
N SER A 178 2.16 11.31 4.58
CA SER A 178 3.31 11.16 5.47
C SER A 178 3.29 12.11 6.67
N VAL A 179 2.87 13.37 6.47
CA VAL A 179 2.72 14.35 7.58
C VAL A 179 1.67 13.87 8.58
N VAL A 180 0.52 13.38 8.11
CA VAL A 180 -0.54 12.87 8.98
C VAL A 180 -0.09 11.59 9.71
N GLY A 181 0.58 10.68 9.01
CA GLY A 181 1.17 9.47 9.59
C GLY A 181 2.21 9.78 10.66
N ALA A 182 3.08 10.77 10.42
CA ALA A 182 4.07 11.23 11.38
C ALA A 182 3.42 11.75 12.67
N GLN A 183 2.42 12.60 12.57
CA GLN A 183 1.67 13.12 13.72
C GLN A 183 0.98 11.99 14.50
N ALA A 184 0.42 11.01 13.79
CA ALA A 184 -0.25 9.87 14.42
C ALA A 184 0.74 8.97 15.18
N ILE A 185 1.88 8.61 14.57
CA ILE A 185 2.87 7.77 15.25
C ILE A 185 3.51 8.48 16.45
N GLU A 186 3.71 9.78 16.39
CA GLU A 186 4.21 10.58 17.52
C GLU A 186 3.22 10.58 18.70
N ALA A 187 1.93 10.74 18.42
CA ALA A 187 0.88 10.62 19.45
C ALA A 187 0.84 9.22 20.04
N MET A 188 0.98 8.18 19.22
CA MET A 188 1.02 6.78 19.65
C MET A 188 2.26 6.49 20.52
N MET A 189 3.44 6.99 20.11
CA MET A 189 4.67 6.85 20.87
C MET A 189 4.62 7.59 22.22
N ALA A 190 3.98 8.76 22.25
CA ALA A 190 3.75 9.49 23.49
C ALA A 190 2.79 8.73 24.45
N ALA A 191 1.79 8.07 23.91
CA ALA A 191 0.83 7.28 24.70
C ALA A 191 1.37 5.92 25.18
N ALA A 192 2.46 5.42 24.59
CA ALA A 192 3.07 4.14 24.94
C ALA A 192 3.95 4.30 26.21
N GLU A 193 3.29 4.35 27.37
CA GLU A 193 3.89 4.56 28.69
C GLU A 193 3.56 3.39 29.65
N PRO A 194 4.28 3.22 30.76
CA PRO A 194 3.94 2.22 31.75
C PRO A 194 2.48 2.35 32.22
N GLY A 195 1.73 1.26 32.16
CA GLY A 195 0.32 1.20 32.51
C GLY A 195 -0.65 1.36 31.35
N SER A 196 -0.24 1.90 30.21
CA SER A 196 -1.07 1.98 29.00
C SER A 196 -1.21 0.62 28.33
N SER A 197 -2.35 0.34 27.74
CA SER A 197 -2.55 -0.83 26.86
C SER A 197 -2.21 -0.49 25.40
N HIS A 198 -2.03 -1.52 24.55
CA HIS A 198 -1.94 -1.31 23.09
C HIS A 198 -3.20 -0.63 22.53
N GLY A 199 -4.37 -0.85 23.16
CA GLY A 199 -5.61 -0.17 22.79
C GLY A 199 -5.56 1.34 23.06
N ASP A 200 -4.99 1.76 24.20
CA ASP A 200 -4.80 3.18 24.51
C ASP A 200 -3.86 3.85 23.52
N VAL A 201 -2.80 3.15 23.11
CA VAL A 201 -1.86 3.64 22.08
C VAL A 201 -2.57 3.83 20.74
N VAL A 202 -3.39 2.85 20.29
CA VAL A 202 -4.16 3.00 19.03
C VAL A 202 -5.16 4.15 19.14
N ALA A 203 -5.83 4.30 20.28
CA ALA A 203 -6.78 5.40 20.48
C ALA A 203 -6.13 6.77 20.31
N ALA A 204 -4.88 6.93 20.80
CA ALA A 204 -4.12 8.18 20.60
C ALA A 204 -3.84 8.46 19.11
N GLY A 205 -3.44 7.44 18.33
CA GLY A 205 -3.26 7.57 16.90
C GLY A 205 -4.56 7.91 16.17
N MET A 206 -5.65 7.21 16.50
CA MET A 206 -6.97 7.46 15.90
C MET A 206 -7.49 8.86 16.19
N ALA A 207 -7.16 9.44 17.35
CA ALA A 207 -7.50 10.83 17.67
C ALA A 207 -6.82 11.86 16.74
N VAL A 208 -5.73 11.49 16.09
CA VAL A 208 -5.07 12.29 15.05
C VAL A 208 -5.64 11.94 13.66
N LEU A 209 -5.75 10.66 13.33
CA LEU A 209 -6.14 10.20 11.99
C LEU A 209 -7.57 10.60 11.63
N ALA A 210 -8.54 10.38 12.53
CA ALA A 210 -9.95 10.62 12.23
C ALA A 210 -10.27 12.10 11.90
N PRO A 211 -9.81 13.11 12.67
CA PRO A 211 -10.03 14.51 12.30
C PRO A 211 -9.32 14.93 11.00
N ALA A 212 -8.23 14.25 10.62
CA ALA A 212 -7.53 14.49 9.36
C ALA A 212 -8.23 13.86 8.14
N GLY A 213 -9.35 13.12 8.35
CA GLY A 213 -10.03 12.38 7.29
C GLY A 213 -9.27 11.12 6.85
N ALA A 214 -8.30 10.68 7.65
CA ALA A 214 -7.48 9.52 7.34
C ALA A 214 -8.14 8.22 7.81
N SER A 215 -7.87 7.14 7.10
CA SER A 215 -8.23 5.78 7.50
C SER A 215 -7.00 5.05 8.01
N LEU A 216 -7.13 4.36 9.15
CA LEU A 216 -6.15 3.39 9.60
C LEU A 216 -6.22 2.15 8.71
N TYR A 217 -5.11 1.77 8.07
CA TYR A 217 -5.00 0.50 7.35
C TYR A 217 -4.50 -0.60 8.27
N ASN A 218 -3.37 -0.37 8.92
CA ASN A 218 -2.77 -1.34 9.82
C ASN A 218 -1.97 -0.66 10.93
N SER A 219 -1.78 -1.41 12.02
CA SER A 219 -0.88 -1.03 13.10
C SER A 219 -0.25 -2.29 13.68
N PHE A 220 0.96 -2.58 13.24
CA PHE A 220 1.75 -3.72 13.71
C PHE A 220 2.43 -3.37 15.03
N MET A 221 1.73 -3.56 16.13
CA MET A 221 2.29 -3.31 17.46
C MET A 221 2.84 -4.57 18.09
N ALA A 222 3.99 -4.43 18.74
CA ALA A 222 4.54 -5.45 19.62
C ALA A 222 5.25 -4.81 20.80
N SER A 223 5.20 -5.48 21.95
CA SER A 223 5.98 -5.16 23.14
C SER A 223 6.56 -6.42 23.76
N GLY A 224 7.59 -6.29 24.56
CA GLY A 224 8.15 -7.48 25.17
C GLY A 224 9.35 -7.20 26.08
N ARG A 225 9.82 -8.27 26.71
CA ARG A 225 11.05 -8.29 27.51
C ARG A 225 12.07 -9.19 26.84
N GLY A 226 13.29 -8.74 26.80
CA GLY A 226 14.43 -9.56 26.40
C GLY A 226 15.09 -10.25 27.59
N GLY A 227 16.22 -10.92 27.37
CA GLY A 227 17.02 -11.62 28.36
C GLY A 227 16.76 -13.12 28.39
N GLU A 228 16.97 -13.78 29.53
CA GLU A 228 16.92 -15.24 29.67
C GLU A 228 15.51 -15.85 29.44
N ASN A 229 14.46 -15.08 29.73
CA ASN A 229 13.07 -15.50 29.54
C ASN A 229 12.32 -14.46 28.69
N PRO A 230 12.57 -14.39 27.37
CA PRO A 230 11.98 -13.38 26.53
C PRO A 230 10.47 -13.56 26.42
N GLN A 231 9.75 -12.46 26.52
CA GLN A 231 8.30 -12.41 26.33
C GLN A 231 7.97 -11.44 25.20
N VAL A 232 7.05 -11.83 24.33
CA VAL A 232 6.58 -11.00 23.22
C VAL A 232 5.06 -10.97 23.22
N VAL A 233 4.52 -9.78 23.27
CA VAL A 233 3.09 -9.52 23.12
C VAL A 233 2.88 -8.78 21.80
N ARG A 234 2.03 -9.31 20.94
CA ARG A 234 1.68 -8.70 19.66
C ARG A 234 0.20 -8.34 19.63
N ARG A 235 -0.11 -7.18 19.08
CA ARG A 235 -1.48 -6.70 18.89
C ARG A 235 -1.60 -6.06 17.53
N ASN A 236 -2.48 -6.60 16.72
CA ASN A 236 -2.76 -6.11 15.38
C ASN A 236 -4.28 -6.12 15.17
N PHE A 237 -4.73 -5.34 14.20
CA PHE A 237 -6.09 -5.52 13.68
C PHE A 237 -6.33 -7.02 13.33
N PRO A 238 -7.54 -7.60 13.56
CA PRO A 238 -8.80 -6.91 13.88
C PRO A 238 -9.07 -6.70 15.38
N THR A 239 -8.14 -6.98 16.25
CA THR A 239 -8.37 -6.78 17.69
C THR A 239 -7.27 -5.97 18.36
N TRP A 240 -7.67 -4.93 19.09
CA TRP A 240 -6.82 -4.15 19.98
C TRP A 240 -6.99 -4.57 21.45
N GLY A 241 -7.72 -5.63 21.69
CA GLY A 241 -8.35 -6.00 22.94
C GLY A 241 -7.42 -6.49 24.04
N SER A 242 -6.11 -6.25 24.00
CA SER A 242 -5.27 -6.55 25.14
C SER A 242 -5.47 -5.52 26.24
N LYS A 243 -5.79 -6.04 27.41
CA LYS A 243 -5.80 -5.27 28.67
C LYS A 243 -4.49 -5.39 29.43
N GLU A 244 -3.51 -6.12 28.89
CA GLU A 244 -2.19 -6.20 29.49
C GLU A 244 -1.51 -4.85 29.37
N PRO A 245 -1.17 -4.20 30.50
CA PRO A 245 -0.49 -2.90 30.46
C PRO A 245 0.95 -3.08 30.01
N LEU A 246 1.46 -2.07 29.30
CA LEU A 246 2.89 -1.90 29.08
C LEU A 246 3.58 -1.72 30.43
N ALA A 247 4.78 -2.28 30.57
CA ALA A 247 5.52 -2.25 31.82
C ALA A 247 6.95 -1.78 31.62
N ASP A 248 7.51 -1.15 32.63
CA ASP A 248 8.91 -0.71 32.65
C ASP A 248 9.89 -1.81 32.20
N GLY A 249 10.87 -1.42 31.38
CA GLY A 249 11.90 -2.29 30.83
C GLY A 249 11.48 -3.10 29.61
N GLN A 250 10.22 -2.99 29.17
CA GLN A 250 9.82 -3.55 27.89
C GLN A 250 10.37 -2.73 26.73
N TRP A 251 10.68 -3.43 25.62
CA TRP A 251 10.75 -2.78 24.30
C TRP A 251 9.34 -2.68 23.73
N PHE A 252 9.12 -1.65 22.93
CA PHE A 252 7.88 -1.43 22.19
C PHE A 252 8.21 -1.03 20.77
N ARG A 253 7.46 -1.56 19.80
CA ARG A 253 7.54 -1.15 18.39
C ARG A 253 6.14 -0.97 17.84
N ILE A 254 6.01 -0.07 16.86
CA ILE A 254 4.83 0.09 16.04
C ILE A 254 5.23 0.33 14.58
N GLY A 255 4.64 -0.44 13.67
CA GLY A 255 4.53 -0.10 12.26
C GLY A 255 3.12 0.41 12.02
N LEU A 256 3.00 1.57 11.44
CA LEU A 256 1.74 2.27 11.22
C LEU A 256 1.56 2.60 9.75
N SER A 257 0.51 2.04 9.15
CA SER A 257 0.09 2.41 7.81
C SER A 257 -1.36 2.85 7.75
N GLY A 258 -1.65 3.80 6.88
CA GLY A 258 -2.99 4.34 6.68
C GLY A 258 -3.10 5.10 5.37
N VAL A 259 -4.28 5.65 5.14
CA VAL A 259 -4.66 6.28 3.87
C VAL A 259 -5.17 7.68 4.11
N VAL A 260 -4.68 8.64 3.36
CA VAL A 260 -5.18 10.02 3.28
C VAL A 260 -5.45 10.34 1.82
N ASP A 261 -6.68 10.73 1.49
CA ASP A 261 -7.09 11.07 0.11
C ASP A 261 -6.70 10.03 -0.93
N GLY A 262 -6.75 8.74 -0.57
CA GLY A 262 -6.42 7.61 -1.43
C GLY A 262 -4.95 7.19 -1.41
N TYR A 263 -4.03 7.95 -0.84
CA TYR A 263 -2.60 7.64 -0.81
C TYR A 263 -2.14 7.19 0.56
N TYR A 264 -1.21 6.21 0.57
CA TYR A 264 -0.72 5.59 1.78
C TYR A 264 0.38 6.42 2.45
N PHE A 265 0.43 6.33 3.77
CA PHE A 265 1.63 6.54 4.57
C PHE A 265 2.03 5.21 5.21
N ASP A 266 3.32 4.99 5.34
CA ASP A 266 3.88 3.82 6.01
C ASP A 266 5.16 4.21 6.75
N LEU A 267 5.25 3.83 8.03
CA LEU A 267 6.39 4.16 8.87
C LEU A 267 6.42 3.28 10.14
N SER A 268 7.59 3.02 10.65
CA SER A 268 7.72 2.31 11.93
C SER A 268 8.71 2.97 12.89
N ARG A 269 8.46 2.82 14.19
CA ARG A 269 9.31 3.34 15.27
C ARG A 269 9.39 2.35 16.43
N SER A 270 10.48 2.46 17.18
CA SER A 270 10.70 1.73 18.45
C SER A 270 10.98 2.66 19.60
N LYS A 271 10.64 2.22 20.81
CA LYS A 271 11.06 2.86 22.07
C LYS A 271 11.21 1.84 23.19
N ALA A 272 11.83 2.23 24.28
CA ALA A 272 11.72 1.54 25.56
C ALA A 272 10.52 2.07 26.32
N ILE A 273 9.84 1.21 27.05
CA ILE A 273 8.83 1.59 28.05
C ILE A 273 9.57 1.86 29.35
N GLY A 274 9.51 3.11 29.84
CA GLY A 274 10.37 3.60 30.90
C GLY A 274 11.82 3.87 30.43
N PRO A 275 12.79 3.97 31.35
CA PRO A 275 14.18 4.23 30.99
C PRO A 275 14.79 3.12 30.12
N PRO A 276 15.44 3.46 29.01
CA PRO A 276 16.04 2.47 28.10
C PRO A 276 17.31 1.86 28.72
N THR A 277 17.55 0.59 28.44
CA THR A 277 18.85 -0.05 28.71
C THR A 277 19.81 0.23 27.54
N ASN A 278 21.12 0.12 27.79
CA ASN A 278 22.13 0.25 26.74
C ASN A 278 21.89 -0.76 25.59
N GLN A 279 21.44 -1.97 25.89
CA GLN A 279 21.16 -2.99 24.90
C GLN A 279 19.96 -2.63 24.03
N GLN A 280 18.93 -1.98 24.57
CA GLN A 280 17.80 -1.48 23.78
C GLN A 280 18.24 -0.33 22.86
N ILE A 281 19.02 0.63 23.40
CA ILE A 281 19.54 1.75 22.59
C ILE A 281 20.41 1.22 21.44
N GLU A 282 21.35 0.29 21.74
CA GLU A 282 22.21 -0.32 20.71
C GLU A 282 21.37 -0.96 19.59
N LEU A 283 20.30 -1.68 19.95
CA LEU A 283 19.46 -2.37 18.99
C LEU A 283 18.62 -1.39 18.15
N PHE A 284 18.06 -0.35 18.79
CA PHE A 284 17.28 0.66 18.08
C PHE A 284 18.17 1.47 17.12
N GLU A 285 19.35 1.89 17.55
CA GLU A 285 20.32 2.59 16.69
C GLU A 285 20.76 1.71 15.53
N ALA A 286 20.98 0.42 15.75
CA ALA A 286 21.36 -0.51 14.69
C ALA A 286 20.27 -0.65 13.62
N ALA A 287 18.98 -0.68 14.00
CA ALA A 287 17.89 -0.68 13.03
C ALA A 287 17.90 0.60 12.16
N ILE A 288 18.13 1.76 12.79
CA ILE A 288 18.29 3.04 12.08
C ILE A 288 19.48 3.00 11.13
N GLU A 289 20.65 2.55 11.58
CA GLU A 289 21.87 2.50 10.76
C GLU A 289 21.71 1.59 9.52
N ILE A 290 20.95 0.50 9.64
CA ILE A 290 20.68 -0.42 8.52
C ILE A 290 19.81 0.28 7.47
N VAL A 291 18.72 0.93 7.89
CA VAL A 291 17.81 1.67 7.01
C VAL A 291 18.54 2.84 6.34
N GLU A 292 19.33 3.61 7.11
CA GLU A 292 20.11 4.73 6.56
C GLU A 292 21.16 4.26 5.53
N ALA A 293 21.76 3.09 5.73
CA ALA A 293 22.70 2.51 4.75
C ALA A 293 22.01 2.13 3.44
N ALA A 294 20.77 1.62 3.50
CA ALA A 294 19.96 1.36 2.31
C ALA A 294 19.54 2.66 1.62
N ILE A 295 19.06 3.66 2.38
CA ILE A 295 18.66 4.98 1.86
C ILE A 295 19.84 5.67 1.13
N ALA A 296 21.05 5.56 1.64
CA ALA A 296 22.24 6.18 1.05
C ALA A 296 22.58 5.66 -0.36
N GLU A 297 22.10 4.47 -0.72
CA GLU A 297 22.28 3.90 -2.08
C GLU A 297 21.17 4.30 -3.05
N ILE A 298 20.07 4.89 -2.58
CA ILE A 298 18.93 5.23 -3.44
C ILE A 298 19.27 6.39 -4.36
N ARG A 299 19.29 6.12 -5.66
CA ARG A 299 19.38 7.09 -6.75
C ARG A 299 18.87 6.48 -8.05
N PRO A 300 18.49 7.27 -9.04
CA PRO A 300 18.14 6.74 -10.35
C PRO A 300 19.24 5.87 -10.96
N GLY A 301 18.86 4.77 -11.60
CA GLY A 301 19.75 3.85 -12.30
C GLY A 301 20.32 2.69 -11.46
N VAL A 302 20.19 2.68 -10.13
CA VAL A 302 20.49 1.50 -9.31
C VAL A 302 19.31 0.52 -9.32
N THR A 303 19.54 -0.76 -9.02
CA THR A 303 18.45 -1.73 -8.88
C THR A 303 17.92 -1.78 -7.45
N ALA A 304 16.67 -2.21 -7.28
CA ALA A 304 16.06 -2.47 -5.98
C ALA A 304 16.89 -3.45 -5.14
N GLU A 305 17.47 -4.49 -5.79
CA GLU A 305 18.42 -5.40 -5.15
C GLU A 305 19.66 -4.70 -4.60
N THR A 306 20.24 -3.73 -5.32
CA THR A 306 21.42 -2.97 -4.87
C THR A 306 21.11 -2.23 -3.57
N VAL A 307 19.96 -1.58 -3.47
CA VAL A 307 19.51 -0.90 -2.25
C VAL A 307 19.34 -1.90 -1.10
N ALA A 308 18.70 -3.04 -1.35
CA ALA A 308 18.54 -4.10 -0.35
C ALA A 308 19.88 -4.65 0.14
N GLN A 309 20.82 -4.92 -0.76
CA GLN A 309 22.13 -5.45 -0.42
C GLN A 309 22.94 -4.50 0.47
N ALA A 310 22.84 -3.18 0.27
CA ALA A 310 23.51 -2.20 1.12
C ALA A 310 23.05 -2.29 2.58
N GLY A 311 21.75 -2.32 2.83
CA GLY A 311 21.21 -2.49 4.18
C GLY A 311 21.54 -3.86 4.79
N LEU A 312 21.45 -4.94 4.01
CA LEU A 312 21.82 -6.30 4.48
C LEU A 312 23.31 -6.42 4.80
N ALA A 313 24.18 -5.80 4.03
CA ALA A 313 25.61 -5.73 4.32
C ALA A 313 25.88 -4.98 5.63
N LYS A 314 25.21 -3.86 5.85
CA LYS A 314 25.30 -3.10 7.12
C LYS A 314 24.80 -3.95 8.29
N GLN A 315 23.68 -4.65 8.15
CA GLN A 315 23.14 -5.55 9.18
C GLN A 315 24.16 -6.64 9.57
N THR A 316 24.79 -7.26 8.56
CA THR A 316 25.83 -8.27 8.77
C THR A 316 27.05 -7.69 9.49
N ALA A 317 27.50 -6.50 9.08
CA ALA A 317 28.62 -5.81 9.70
C ALA A 317 28.38 -5.47 11.18
N LEU A 318 27.12 -5.19 11.56
CA LEU A 318 26.71 -4.96 12.94
C LEU A 318 26.49 -6.26 13.75
N GLY A 319 26.65 -7.43 13.12
CA GLY A 319 26.55 -8.74 13.78
C GLY A 319 25.10 -9.18 14.06
N TYR A 320 24.14 -8.72 13.28
CA TYR A 320 22.74 -9.17 13.38
C TYR A 320 22.42 -10.20 12.29
N PRO A 321 21.81 -11.35 12.66
CA PRO A 321 21.41 -12.35 11.66
C PRO A 321 20.27 -11.85 10.79
N ASN A 322 20.24 -12.30 9.53
CA ASN A 322 19.11 -12.09 8.62
C ASN A 322 18.10 -13.25 8.77
N ASP A 323 17.39 -13.27 9.90
CA ASP A 323 16.44 -14.33 10.29
C ASP A 323 14.98 -13.81 10.37
N GLY A 324 14.72 -12.64 9.80
CA GLY A 324 13.40 -12.02 9.76
C GLY A 324 12.43 -12.75 8.83
N VAL A 325 11.13 -12.63 9.12
CA VAL A 325 10.04 -13.14 8.26
C VAL A 325 10.02 -12.40 6.91
N PHE A 326 10.32 -11.12 6.92
CA PHE A 326 10.49 -10.30 5.72
C PHE A 326 11.97 -10.16 5.42
N SER A 327 12.41 -10.73 4.30
CA SER A 327 13.82 -10.75 3.88
C SER A 327 14.25 -9.49 3.14
N GLY A 328 13.30 -8.64 2.74
CA GLY A 328 13.56 -7.37 2.08
C GLY A 328 13.91 -6.23 3.03
N LEU A 329 14.22 -5.08 2.45
CA LEU A 329 14.49 -3.81 3.13
C LEU A 329 13.39 -2.78 2.86
N GLY A 330 12.26 -3.18 2.27
CA GLY A 330 11.17 -2.25 1.98
C GLY A 330 10.48 -2.51 0.65
N HIS A 331 9.72 -1.52 0.20
CA HIS A 331 8.84 -1.61 -0.98
C HIS A 331 8.48 -0.23 -1.53
N GLY A 332 7.92 -0.19 -2.73
CA GLY A 332 7.25 1.00 -3.23
C GLY A 332 5.97 1.30 -2.45
N VAL A 333 5.57 2.55 -2.39
CA VAL A 333 4.31 2.98 -1.78
C VAL A 333 3.58 3.99 -2.65
N GLY A 334 2.25 3.90 -2.67
CA GLY A 334 1.37 4.78 -3.44
C GLY A 334 -0.08 4.57 -3.02
N LEU A 335 -0.85 3.84 -3.82
CA LEU A 335 -2.22 3.40 -3.51
C LEU A 335 -2.26 2.08 -2.72
N GLY A 336 -1.13 1.66 -2.21
CA GLY A 336 -0.91 0.43 -1.46
C GLY A 336 0.58 0.21 -1.27
N TRP A 337 0.94 -1.01 -0.86
CA TRP A 337 2.31 -1.52 -0.94
C TRP A 337 2.58 -1.92 -2.38
N ASP A 338 3.33 -1.09 -3.06
CA ASP A 338 3.61 -1.20 -4.49
C ASP A 338 4.98 -1.81 -4.76
N ALA A 339 5.22 -2.21 -6.02
CA ALA A 339 6.57 -2.46 -6.52
C ALA A 339 7.38 -1.13 -6.64
N PRO A 340 8.73 -1.18 -6.63
CA PRO A 340 9.55 -2.38 -6.49
C PRO A 340 9.61 -2.90 -5.06
N TRP A 341 10.04 -4.17 -4.92
CA TRP A 341 10.40 -4.72 -3.62
C TRP A 341 11.90 -4.56 -3.41
N LEU A 342 12.30 -3.87 -2.35
CA LEU A 342 13.71 -3.72 -2.00
C LEU A 342 14.23 -5.06 -1.42
N ALA A 343 14.44 -6.02 -2.29
CA ALA A 343 14.80 -7.40 -1.94
C ALA A 343 15.85 -7.97 -2.89
N VAL A 344 16.61 -8.94 -2.41
CA VAL A 344 17.55 -9.69 -3.25
C VAL A 344 16.77 -10.42 -4.35
N GLY A 345 17.19 -10.22 -5.61
CA GLY A 345 16.56 -10.77 -6.81
C GLY A 345 15.64 -9.79 -7.54
N ASP A 346 15.24 -8.67 -6.96
CA ASP A 346 14.46 -7.65 -7.66
C ASP A 346 15.41 -6.73 -8.48
N GLN A 347 15.36 -6.88 -9.80
CA GLN A 347 16.19 -6.14 -10.76
C GLN A 347 15.53 -4.86 -11.28
N THR A 348 14.39 -4.46 -10.68
CA THR A 348 13.70 -3.22 -11.06
C THR A 348 14.66 -2.03 -10.87
N VAL A 349 14.84 -1.26 -11.92
CA VAL A 349 15.67 -0.06 -11.88
C VAL A 349 14.92 1.05 -11.15
N ILE A 350 15.57 1.67 -10.18
CA ILE A 350 15.03 2.81 -9.45
C ILE A 350 15.04 4.04 -10.38
N GLU A 351 13.92 4.74 -10.42
CA GLU A 351 13.71 5.93 -11.24
C GLU A 351 13.31 7.13 -10.40
N SER A 352 13.63 8.34 -10.88
CA SER A 352 13.12 9.59 -10.29
C SER A 352 11.59 9.60 -10.27
N GLY A 353 11.00 10.06 -9.17
CA GLY A 353 9.54 10.02 -8.95
C GLY A 353 9.03 8.75 -8.27
N MET A 354 9.83 7.70 -8.11
CA MET A 354 9.44 6.57 -7.26
C MET A 354 9.38 7.01 -5.80
N VAL A 355 8.42 6.44 -5.05
CA VAL A 355 8.30 6.64 -3.60
C VAL A 355 8.43 5.29 -2.92
N LEU A 356 9.38 5.20 -1.99
CA LEU A 356 9.83 3.95 -1.39
C LEU A 356 9.75 4.04 0.14
N CYS A 357 9.27 2.98 0.79
CA CYS A 357 9.43 2.74 2.21
C CYS A 357 10.63 1.84 2.43
N ILE A 358 11.53 2.25 3.31
CA ILE A 358 12.73 1.49 3.68
C ILE A 358 12.62 1.11 5.14
N GLU A 359 12.56 -0.18 5.43
CA GLU A 359 12.26 -0.70 6.76
C GLU A 359 13.21 -1.82 7.18
N ARG A 360 13.48 -1.91 8.47
CA ARG A 360 14.13 -3.08 9.03
C ARG A 360 13.77 -3.35 10.48
N THR A 361 13.30 -4.57 10.71
CA THR A 361 13.16 -5.15 12.05
C THR A 361 14.33 -6.06 12.33
N ILE A 362 15.05 -5.85 13.43
CA ILE A 362 16.14 -6.72 13.90
C ILE A 362 15.87 -7.21 15.32
N ARG A 363 16.49 -8.32 15.69
CA ARG A 363 16.30 -8.98 16.98
C ARG A 363 17.62 -9.44 17.58
N LYS A 364 17.72 -9.36 18.92
CA LYS A 364 18.84 -9.92 19.67
C LYS A 364 18.40 -10.19 21.10
N ASN A 365 18.66 -11.39 21.62
CA ASN A 365 18.39 -11.77 23.00
C ASN A 365 16.95 -11.47 23.47
N GLY A 366 15.95 -11.69 22.59
CA GLY A 366 14.54 -11.41 22.89
C GLY A 366 14.13 -9.95 22.82
N TYR A 367 15.05 -9.02 22.59
CA TYR A 367 14.74 -7.63 22.25
C TYR A 367 14.47 -7.47 20.76
N LEU A 368 13.72 -6.44 20.41
CA LEU A 368 13.40 -6.11 19.03
C LEU A 368 13.61 -4.60 18.82
N GLY A 369 14.24 -4.24 17.70
CA GLY A 369 14.34 -2.88 17.18
C GLY A 369 13.75 -2.82 15.77
N ASP A 370 13.04 -1.75 15.47
CA ASP A 370 12.32 -1.56 14.22
C ASP A 370 12.37 -0.08 13.83
N PHE A 371 12.63 0.18 12.56
CA PHE A 371 12.69 1.54 12.02
C PHE A 371 12.31 1.53 10.54
N GLU A 372 11.57 2.54 10.12
CA GLU A 372 11.13 2.71 8.74
C GLU A 372 11.01 4.18 8.38
N GLU A 373 11.42 4.49 7.14
CA GLU A 373 11.34 5.82 6.53
C GLU A 373 10.76 5.72 5.12
N THR A 374 9.94 6.71 4.75
CA THR A 374 9.49 6.89 3.38
C THR A 374 10.32 7.95 2.69
N VAL A 375 10.79 7.66 1.47
CA VAL A 375 11.56 8.59 0.65
C VAL A 375 10.94 8.77 -0.73
N VAL A 376 11.15 9.96 -1.32
CA VAL A 376 10.90 10.24 -2.74
C VAL A 376 12.24 10.21 -3.47
N VAL A 377 12.34 9.44 -4.55
CA VAL A 377 13.54 9.42 -5.41
C VAL A 377 13.58 10.70 -6.24
N THR A 378 14.69 11.42 -6.16
CA THR A 378 14.97 12.66 -6.91
C THR A 378 15.84 12.38 -8.13
N GLU A 379 16.23 13.43 -8.88
CA GLU A 379 17.09 13.30 -10.07
C GLU A 379 18.49 12.75 -9.75
N ASP A 380 18.98 12.95 -8.51
CA ASP A 380 20.37 12.64 -8.10
C ASP A 380 20.48 11.84 -6.78
N GLY A 381 19.35 11.48 -6.16
CA GLY A 381 19.33 10.78 -4.88
C GLY A 381 17.91 10.52 -4.39
N CYS A 382 17.66 10.81 -3.11
CA CYS A 382 16.32 10.74 -2.54
C CYS A 382 16.12 11.75 -1.41
N GLU A 383 14.86 12.05 -1.13
CA GLU A 383 14.42 12.95 -0.05
C GLU A 383 13.49 12.19 0.90
N LYS A 384 13.76 12.25 2.21
CA LYS A 384 12.87 11.70 3.23
C LYS A 384 11.63 12.56 3.39
N ILE A 385 10.47 11.95 3.43
CA ILE A 385 9.17 12.63 3.58
C ILE A 385 8.42 12.23 4.85
N THR A 386 8.89 11.27 5.63
CA THR A 386 8.22 10.80 6.86
C THR A 386 8.07 11.92 7.89
N GLY A 387 9.13 12.65 8.20
CA GLY A 387 9.10 13.81 9.12
C GLY A 387 8.85 13.51 10.60
N ALA A 388 8.63 12.25 10.99
CA ALA A 388 8.43 11.85 12.38
C ALA A 388 9.74 11.84 13.17
N GLN A 389 9.64 12.09 14.49
CA GLN A 389 10.78 11.92 15.40
C GLN A 389 11.43 10.55 15.21
N ILE A 390 12.77 10.51 15.17
CA ILE A 390 13.53 9.28 14.92
C ILE A 390 13.79 8.53 16.22
N ARG A 391 14.18 9.21 17.29
CA ARG A 391 14.62 8.64 18.56
C ARG A 391 13.67 9.00 19.69
N TYR A 392 13.25 8.01 20.46
CA TYR A 392 12.36 8.11 21.59
C TYR A 392 13.06 7.64 22.90
N TRP A 393 14.37 7.82 23.00
CA TRP A 393 15.23 7.49 24.13
C TRP A 393 16.28 8.57 24.40
#